data_383cadf67a1fab77ba366ad4e74ba0e9
#
_entry.id   383cadf67a1fab77ba366ad4e74ba0e9
#
_cell.length_a   1.000
_cell.length_b   1.000
_cell.length_c   1.000
_cell.angle_alpha   90.00
_cell.angle_beta   90.00
_cell.angle_gamma   90.00
#
_symmetry.space_group_name_H-M   'P 1'
#
loop_
_entity.id
_entity.type
_entity.pdbx_description
1 polymer ?
#
loop_
_entity_poly.entity_id
_entity_poly.type
_entity_poly.pdbx_seq_one_letter_code
_entity_poly.pdbx_strand_id
1 'polypeptide(L)'
;MLTGHRRAVRVLQALVPLVAASALVAGCSDDGGPPASTSPASTATTSAPATAGGSQSPTATAPSAPSVAEVYREARTAALSAESGHAVGTVTSDGTRLRIDVEGLANGANQTVLITTPAGGTAEVLTVGDGYWVGGDEAHWADITGDAKAAKALVGKYAPVSQTDATELGSFTLRRLLTDTFSLPELTRLESDTGAAREAEVDGRDAYVLGKEGGPRLWVAADGSGTLLRAVGPASEPSDLTYSDWGRARTFTQPAPADLVEN
;
A
#
# COMPACT_ATOMS: atom_id res chain seq x y z
N MET A 1 -20.25 -21.44 29.28
CA MET A 1 -19.06 -20.58 29.44
C MET A 1 -18.70 -19.94 28.10
N LEU A 2 -19.58 -19.05 27.58
CA LEU A 2 -19.50 -18.52 26.18
C LEU A 2 -19.33 -16.99 26.13
N THR A 3 -18.82 -16.37 27.19
CA THR A 3 -18.77 -14.90 27.31
C THR A 3 -17.43 -14.31 26.91
N GLY A 4 -16.37 -15.11 26.73
CA GLY A 4 -15.01 -14.66 26.41
C GLY A 4 -14.80 -14.31 24.94
N HIS A 5 -15.42 -15.06 24.02
CA HIS A 5 -15.24 -14.88 22.56
C HIS A 5 -15.73 -13.52 22.04
N ARG A 6 -16.77 -12.97 22.65
CA ARG A 6 -17.34 -11.68 22.23
C ARG A 6 -16.48 -10.45 22.58
N ARG A 7 -15.48 -10.59 23.49
CA ARG A 7 -14.59 -9.48 23.86
C ARG A 7 -13.36 -9.38 22.96
N ALA A 8 -12.82 -10.50 22.52
CA ALA A 8 -11.69 -10.52 21.56
C ALA A 8 -12.08 -9.84 20.25
N VAL A 9 -13.28 -10.16 19.76
CA VAL A 9 -13.85 -9.54 18.55
C VAL A 9 -14.10 -8.04 18.75
N ARG A 10 -14.51 -7.61 19.96
CA ARG A 10 -14.78 -6.19 20.23
C ARG A 10 -13.55 -5.29 20.27
N VAL A 11 -12.37 -5.82 20.59
CA VAL A 11 -11.13 -5.03 20.53
C VAL A 11 -10.70 -4.84 19.06
N LEU A 12 -10.92 -5.85 18.21
CA LEU A 12 -10.75 -5.69 16.78
C LEU A 12 -11.87 -4.83 16.15
N GLN A 13 -13.12 -4.96 16.61
CA GLN A 13 -14.27 -4.13 16.16
C GLN A 13 -14.12 -2.64 16.50
N ALA A 14 -13.36 -2.30 17.54
CA ALA A 14 -13.03 -0.91 17.85
C ALA A 14 -11.96 -0.32 16.90
N LEU A 15 -11.36 -1.16 16.06
CA LEU A 15 -10.36 -0.76 15.07
C LEU A 15 -10.94 -0.56 13.65
N VAL A 16 -12.25 -0.84 13.46
CA VAL A 16 -12.90 -0.72 12.15
C VAL A 16 -14.26 -0.02 12.33
N PRO A 17 -14.35 1.28 12.15
CA PRO A 17 -15.31 1.81 11.22
C PRO A 17 -14.67 2.89 10.34
N LEU A 18 -14.85 2.78 9.08
CA LEU A 18 -15.05 3.86 8.12
C LEU A 18 -14.50 3.43 6.77
N VAL A 19 -15.31 3.34 5.79
CA VAL A 19 -15.77 4.42 4.93
C VAL A 19 -17.03 3.95 4.21
N ALA A 20 -18.14 4.56 4.49
CA ALA A 20 -19.30 4.52 3.62
C ALA A 20 -19.86 5.95 3.52
N ALA A 21 -19.37 6.70 2.57
CA ALA A 21 -20.07 7.87 2.04
C ALA A 21 -20.05 7.75 0.51
N SER A 22 -20.95 6.93 0.01
CA SER A 22 -21.27 6.88 -1.42
C SER A 22 -22.35 7.92 -1.71
N ALA A 23 -21.97 9.03 -2.30
CA ALA A 23 -22.91 9.93 -2.93
C ALA A 23 -23.05 9.51 -4.40
N LEU A 24 -24.18 8.88 -4.70
CA LEU A 24 -24.68 8.65 -6.05
C LEU A 24 -25.08 10.00 -6.66
N VAL A 25 -24.47 10.39 -7.76
CA VAL A 25 -25.04 11.33 -8.72
C VAL A 25 -25.08 10.65 -10.07
N ALA A 26 -26.28 10.27 -10.46
CA ALA A 26 -26.61 9.86 -11.81
C ALA A 26 -26.76 11.13 -12.68
N GLY A 27 -26.16 11.10 -13.87
CA GLY A 27 -26.36 12.12 -14.91
C GLY A 27 -26.10 11.49 -16.26
N CYS A 28 -27.19 11.18 -16.96
CA CYS A 28 -27.24 10.78 -18.38
C CYS A 28 -27.06 11.98 -19.31
N SER A 29 -26.57 11.70 -20.51
CA SER A 29 -26.94 12.22 -21.86
C SER A 29 -25.67 12.34 -22.68
N ASP A 30 -25.52 11.70 -23.72
CA ASP A 30 -26.17 11.51 -25.03
C ASP A 30 -25.39 12.18 -26.17
N ASP A 31 -25.17 11.40 -27.21
CA ASP A 31 -25.07 11.69 -28.64
C ASP A 31 -23.85 12.42 -29.26
N GLY A 32 -23.36 11.79 -30.34
CA GLY A 32 -22.73 12.48 -31.45
C GLY A 32 -21.55 11.75 -32.10
N GLY A 33 -21.86 10.93 -33.10
CA GLY A 33 -20.96 10.12 -33.90
C GLY A 33 -20.01 10.88 -34.85
N PRO A 34 -19.22 10.12 -35.64
CA PRO A 34 -18.08 10.60 -36.40
C PRO A 34 -18.45 11.06 -37.83
N PRO A 35 -17.57 11.70 -38.59
CA PRO A 35 -16.89 10.95 -39.62
C PRO A 35 -15.44 11.38 -40.02
N ALA A 36 -14.68 10.38 -40.38
CA ALA A 36 -14.00 10.14 -41.68
C ALA A 36 -12.96 11.14 -42.26
N SER A 37 -11.80 10.55 -42.49
CA SER A 37 -10.96 10.58 -43.71
C SER A 37 -10.45 11.89 -44.25
N THR A 38 -9.12 11.99 -44.43
CA THR A 38 -8.47 11.92 -45.75
C THR A 38 -6.95 12.09 -45.62
N SER A 39 -6.19 11.15 -46.15
CA SER A 39 -4.86 11.37 -46.72
C SER A 39 -5.04 11.91 -48.16
N PRO A 40 -4.06 12.61 -48.74
CA PRO A 40 -3.06 12.00 -49.60
C PRO A 40 -1.66 12.65 -49.49
N ALA A 41 -0.65 11.91 -49.53
CA ALA A 41 0.29 11.49 -50.58
C ALA A 41 1.02 12.57 -51.43
N SER A 42 2.33 12.36 -51.49
CA SER A 42 3.28 12.53 -52.60
C SER A 42 3.97 13.88 -52.80
N THR A 43 5.18 13.89 -52.87
CA THR A 43 6.28 13.70 -53.82
C THR A 43 7.39 14.70 -53.60
N ALA A 44 8.53 14.25 -53.53
CA ALA A 44 9.71 14.11 -54.40
C ALA A 44 10.79 15.19 -54.28
N THR A 45 11.96 14.72 -53.92
CA THR A 45 13.28 14.91 -54.52
C THR A 45 13.78 16.32 -54.79
N THR A 46 14.94 16.69 -54.22
CA THR A 46 16.10 17.20 -54.96
C THR A 46 17.36 17.14 -54.10
N SER A 47 18.42 16.72 -54.77
CA SER A 47 19.78 16.42 -54.31
C SER A 47 20.60 17.64 -53.90
N ALA A 48 21.52 17.36 -53.03
CA ALA A 48 22.76 17.91 -52.51
C ALA A 48 23.43 19.15 -53.19
N PRO A 49 24.36 19.88 -52.51
CA PRO A 49 25.70 19.34 -52.26
C PRO A 49 26.28 19.54 -50.86
N ALA A 50 27.26 18.72 -50.57
CA ALA A 50 28.10 18.70 -49.41
C ALA A 50 28.87 20.01 -49.18
N THR A 51 28.87 20.45 -47.90
CA THR A 51 29.93 21.32 -47.41
C THR A 51 30.45 20.75 -46.11
N ALA A 52 31.70 20.39 -46.08
CA ALA A 52 32.45 19.95 -44.92
C ALA A 52 32.55 21.08 -43.91
N GLY A 53 32.42 20.76 -42.63
CA GLY A 53 32.80 21.68 -41.59
C GLY A 53 32.23 21.36 -40.22
N GLY A 54 33.05 20.81 -39.36
CA GLY A 54 32.83 20.84 -37.92
C GLY A 54 32.21 19.59 -37.32
N SER A 55 33.08 18.63 -36.96
CA SER A 55 32.75 17.66 -35.90
C SER A 55 32.46 18.42 -34.60
N GLN A 56 31.21 18.78 -34.40
CA GLN A 56 30.72 19.03 -33.06
C GLN A 56 30.41 17.64 -32.49
N SER A 57 31.27 17.19 -31.58
CA SER A 57 30.90 16.10 -30.70
C SER A 57 29.51 16.42 -30.14
N PRO A 58 28.52 15.51 -30.25
CA PRO A 58 27.25 15.71 -29.57
C PRO A 58 27.58 15.84 -28.09
N THR A 59 27.38 17.01 -27.50
CA THR A 59 27.32 17.18 -26.08
C THR A 59 26.19 16.25 -25.63
N ALA A 60 26.54 15.16 -24.96
CA ALA A 60 25.56 14.27 -24.39
C ALA A 60 24.68 15.14 -23.48
N THR A 61 23.48 15.43 -23.92
CA THR A 61 22.47 16.07 -23.10
C THR A 61 22.28 15.13 -21.91
N ALA A 62 22.62 15.58 -20.71
CA ALA A 62 22.33 14.83 -19.50
C ALA A 62 20.85 14.42 -19.54
N PRO A 63 20.51 13.16 -19.22
CA PRO A 63 19.11 12.75 -19.21
C PRO A 63 18.31 13.71 -18.33
N SER A 64 17.27 14.30 -18.88
CA SER A 64 16.37 15.16 -18.09
C SER A 64 15.67 14.30 -17.07
N ALA A 65 15.52 14.79 -15.84
CA ALA A 65 14.76 14.10 -14.79
C ALA A 65 13.35 13.79 -15.32
N PRO A 66 12.78 12.61 -14.99
CA PRO A 66 11.43 12.25 -15.41
C PRO A 66 10.40 13.22 -14.83
N SER A 67 9.24 13.31 -15.46
CA SER A 67 8.14 14.10 -14.90
C SER A 67 7.50 13.43 -13.70
N VAL A 68 6.90 14.23 -12.81
CA VAL A 68 6.13 13.73 -11.66
C VAL A 68 5.05 12.75 -12.11
N ALA A 69 4.34 13.07 -13.21
CA ALA A 69 3.28 12.21 -13.76
C ALA A 69 3.78 10.85 -14.25
N GLU A 70 4.97 10.79 -14.86
CA GLU A 70 5.57 9.53 -15.29
C GLU A 70 5.91 8.66 -14.09
N VAL A 71 6.67 9.19 -13.15
CA VAL A 71 7.07 8.46 -11.92
C VAL A 71 5.85 7.99 -11.13
N TYR A 72 4.81 8.84 -11.00
CA TYR A 72 3.59 8.47 -10.29
C TYR A 72 2.84 7.30 -10.96
N ARG A 73 2.67 7.36 -12.30
CA ARG A 73 1.97 6.30 -13.04
C ARG A 73 2.72 4.97 -13.00
N GLU A 74 4.05 5.01 -13.11
CA GLU A 74 4.90 3.83 -12.96
C GLU A 74 4.79 3.23 -11.57
N ALA A 75 4.92 4.05 -10.52
CA ALA A 75 4.82 3.61 -9.13
C ALA A 75 3.44 3.00 -8.82
N ARG A 76 2.37 3.66 -9.25
CA ARG A 76 1.00 3.16 -9.07
C ARG A 76 0.80 1.82 -9.77
N THR A 77 1.28 1.69 -11.01
CA THR A 77 1.16 0.45 -11.77
C THR A 77 1.96 -0.67 -11.11
N ALA A 78 3.22 -0.44 -10.77
CA ALA A 78 4.08 -1.43 -10.13
C ALA A 78 3.51 -1.88 -8.78
N ALA A 79 3.11 -0.93 -7.91
CA ALA A 79 2.59 -1.23 -6.58
C ALA A 79 1.25 -2.00 -6.63
N LEU A 80 0.28 -1.56 -7.46
CA LEU A 80 -1.03 -2.20 -7.56
C LEU A 80 -1.01 -3.54 -8.31
N SER A 81 0.00 -3.82 -9.13
CA SER A 81 0.19 -5.12 -9.79
C SER A 81 1.07 -6.08 -8.98
N ALA A 82 1.70 -5.63 -7.90
CA ALA A 82 2.55 -6.48 -7.09
C ALA A 82 1.77 -7.67 -6.51
N GLU A 83 2.37 -8.85 -6.58
CA GLU A 83 1.79 -10.09 -6.04
C GLU A 83 1.99 -10.21 -4.54
N SER A 84 3.11 -9.69 -4.03
CA SER A 84 3.47 -9.72 -2.61
C SER A 84 4.37 -8.56 -2.23
N GLY A 85 4.54 -8.33 -0.93
CA GLY A 85 5.42 -7.31 -0.40
C GLY A 85 5.35 -7.24 1.12
N HIS A 86 6.06 -6.27 1.65
CA HIS A 86 6.13 -5.97 3.08
C HIS A 86 5.92 -4.47 3.29
N ALA A 87 5.05 -4.10 4.22
CA ALA A 87 4.78 -2.71 4.59
C ALA A 87 4.89 -2.56 6.11
N VAL A 88 5.76 -1.66 6.56
CA VAL A 88 5.98 -1.40 7.99
C VAL A 88 5.87 0.08 8.28
N GLY A 89 5.23 0.43 9.38
CA GLY A 89 5.19 1.81 9.83
C GLY A 89 4.06 2.13 10.76
N THR A 90 3.53 3.33 10.64
CA THR A 90 2.42 3.80 11.47
C THR A 90 1.26 4.26 10.60
N VAL A 91 0.06 3.97 11.06
CA VAL A 91 -1.19 4.47 10.49
C VAL A 91 -2.06 5.07 11.58
N THR A 92 -2.96 5.96 11.21
CA THR A 92 -4.00 6.42 12.13
C THR A 92 -5.30 5.71 11.76
N SER A 93 -5.95 5.10 12.73
CA SER A 93 -7.28 4.48 12.58
C SER A 93 -8.16 4.97 13.71
N ASP A 94 -9.30 5.55 13.40
CA ASP A 94 -10.25 6.14 14.37
C ASP A 94 -9.58 7.09 15.38
N GLY A 95 -8.66 7.92 14.87
CA GLY A 95 -7.90 8.85 15.71
C GLY A 95 -6.81 8.20 16.57
N THR A 96 -6.68 6.88 16.52
CA THR A 96 -5.64 6.14 17.25
C THR A 96 -4.46 5.85 16.33
N ARG A 97 -3.25 6.20 16.76
CA ARG A 97 -2.02 5.88 16.02
C ARG A 97 -1.59 4.45 16.34
N LEU A 98 -1.52 3.63 15.32
CA LEU A 98 -1.10 2.23 15.40
C LEU A 98 0.23 2.05 14.69
N ARG A 99 1.08 1.16 15.19
CA ARG A 99 2.17 0.60 14.42
C ARG A 99 1.67 -0.66 13.74
N ILE A 100 1.91 -0.77 12.44
CA ILE A 100 1.56 -1.97 11.67
C ILE A 100 2.81 -2.54 10.99
N ASP A 101 2.77 -3.85 10.78
CA ASP A 101 3.75 -4.61 10.03
C ASP A 101 2.96 -5.66 9.24
N VAL A 102 2.93 -5.52 7.91
CA VAL A 102 2.10 -6.33 7.01
C VAL A 102 3.00 -6.99 6.00
N GLU A 103 3.09 -8.32 6.02
CA GLU A 103 3.90 -9.09 5.08
C GLU A 103 3.10 -10.23 4.47
N GLY A 104 3.23 -10.44 3.16
CA GLY A 104 2.62 -11.56 2.47
C GLY A 104 2.09 -11.23 1.08
N LEU A 105 1.11 -12.03 0.62
CA LEU A 105 0.45 -11.81 -0.66
C LEU A 105 -0.40 -10.55 -0.61
N ALA A 106 -0.32 -9.74 -1.66
CA ALA A 106 -1.02 -8.46 -1.73
C ALA A 106 -2.55 -8.59 -1.61
N ASN A 107 -3.13 -9.71 -2.07
CA ASN A 107 -4.56 -10.01 -1.96
C ASN A 107 -4.99 -10.49 -0.56
N GLY A 108 -4.04 -10.66 0.37
CA GLY A 108 -4.29 -11.12 1.73
C GLY A 108 -4.52 -12.62 1.91
N ALA A 109 -4.46 -13.44 0.85
CA ALA A 109 -4.70 -14.87 0.95
C ALA A 109 -3.61 -15.66 1.70
N ASN A 110 -2.43 -15.07 1.85
CA ASN A 110 -1.35 -15.58 2.68
C ASN A 110 -0.57 -14.39 3.22
N GLN A 111 -0.85 -13.99 4.45
CA GLN A 111 -0.20 -12.83 5.06
C GLN A 111 -0.18 -12.92 6.59
N THR A 112 0.73 -12.16 7.19
CA THR A 112 0.67 -11.80 8.60
C THR A 112 0.51 -10.28 8.72
N VAL A 113 -0.22 -9.86 9.76
CA VAL A 113 -0.39 -8.46 10.12
C VAL A 113 -0.13 -8.33 11.62
N LEU A 114 0.94 -7.63 11.99
CA LEU A 114 1.16 -7.24 13.38
C LEU A 114 0.59 -5.85 13.61
N ILE A 115 -0.18 -5.68 14.67
CA ILE A 115 -0.80 -4.41 15.04
C ILE A 115 -0.42 -4.11 16.48
N THR A 116 0.43 -3.10 16.68
CA THR A 116 0.81 -2.64 18.01
C THR A 116 0.04 -1.38 18.36
N THR A 117 -0.64 -1.41 19.49
CA THR A 117 -1.41 -0.29 20.02
C THR A 117 -0.53 0.66 20.85
N PRO A 118 -0.95 1.92 21.09
CA PRO A 118 -0.24 2.81 21.99
C PRO A 118 -0.12 2.30 23.44
N ALA A 119 -1.02 1.41 23.85
CA ALA A 119 -0.96 0.75 25.15
C ALA A 119 0.13 -0.33 25.25
N GLY A 120 0.78 -0.67 24.12
CA GLY A 120 1.93 -1.57 24.05
C GLY A 120 1.59 -3.02 23.69
N GLY A 121 0.31 -3.41 23.64
CA GLY A 121 -0.08 -4.77 23.23
C GLY A 121 0.03 -4.93 21.70
N THR A 122 0.55 -6.08 21.25
CA THR A 122 0.68 -6.44 19.84
C THR A 122 -0.23 -7.62 19.52
N ALA A 123 -1.21 -7.40 18.65
CA ALA A 123 -1.98 -8.46 18.00
C ALA A 123 -1.26 -8.95 16.75
N GLU A 124 -1.33 -10.23 16.49
CA GLU A 124 -0.91 -10.86 15.24
C GLU A 124 -2.15 -11.45 14.55
N VAL A 125 -2.37 -11.08 13.30
CA VAL A 125 -3.41 -11.66 12.46
C VAL A 125 -2.71 -12.46 11.37
N LEU A 126 -2.94 -13.77 11.36
CA LEU A 126 -2.41 -14.68 10.36
C LEU A 126 -3.54 -15.14 9.43
N THR A 127 -3.31 -15.02 8.12
CA THR A 127 -4.21 -15.52 7.09
C THR A 127 -3.49 -16.54 6.22
N VAL A 128 -4.10 -17.72 6.03
CA VAL A 128 -3.58 -18.77 5.11
C VAL A 128 -4.77 -19.41 4.38
N GLY A 129 -4.93 -19.09 3.10
CA GLY A 129 -6.11 -19.46 2.33
C GLY A 129 -7.38 -18.86 2.94
N ASP A 130 -8.34 -19.73 3.27
CA ASP A 130 -9.62 -19.33 3.90
C ASP A 130 -9.56 -19.40 5.44
N GLY A 131 -8.40 -19.68 6.01
CA GLY A 131 -8.19 -19.73 7.46
C GLY A 131 -7.65 -18.43 8.01
N TYR A 132 -8.19 -18.03 9.17
CA TYR A 132 -7.81 -16.79 9.87
C TYR A 132 -7.57 -17.09 11.34
N TRP A 133 -6.47 -16.58 11.87
CA TRP A 133 -6.10 -16.79 13.26
C TRP A 133 -5.61 -15.48 13.87
N VAL A 134 -5.90 -15.29 15.15
CA VAL A 134 -5.39 -14.19 15.94
C VAL A 134 -4.49 -14.73 17.03
N GLY A 135 -3.26 -14.25 17.07
CA GLY A 135 -2.31 -14.43 18.14
C GLY A 135 -1.96 -13.08 18.77
N GLY A 136 -0.98 -13.08 19.65
CA GLY A 136 -0.48 -11.85 20.22
C GLY A 136 0.48 -12.05 21.38
N ASP A 137 1.00 -10.93 21.87
CA ASP A 137 1.85 -10.90 23.05
C ASP A 137 1.02 -10.98 24.36
N GLU A 138 1.71 -11.03 25.49
CA GLU A 138 1.07 -11.12 26.81
C GLU A 138 0.14 -9.91 27.08
N ALA A 139 0.52 -8.71 26.63
CA ALA A 139 -0.27 -7.50 26.84
C ALA A 139 -1.58 -7.54 26.03
N HIS A 140 -1.52 -8.01 24.78
CA HIS A 140 -2.70 -8.25 23.95
C HIS A 140 -3.66 -9.27 24.60
N TRP A 141 -3.12 -10.41 25.04
CA TRP A 141 -3.95 -11.43 25.68
C TRP A 141 -4.49 -10.99 27.04
N ALA A 142 -3.75 -10.16 27.81
CA ALA A 142 -4.21 -9.61 29.07
C ALA A 142 -5.40 -8.66 28.87
N ASP A 143 -5.36 -7.84 27.81
CA ASP A 143 -6.50 -6.96 27.46
C ASP A 143 -7.76 -7.74 27.10
N ILE A 144 -7.59 -8.85 26.38
CA ILE A 144 -8.70 -9.74 25.99
C ILE A 144 -9.27 -10.54 27.15
N THR A 145 -8.41 -11.18 27.95
CA THR A 145 -8.83 -12.11 29.00
C THR A 145 -9.17 -11.41 30.31
N GLY A 146 -8.56 -10.25 30.57
CA GLY A 146 -8.60 -9.57 31.87
C GLY A 146 -7.85 -10.32 32.99
N ASP A 147 -7.02 -11.31 32.63
CA ASP A 147 -6.27 -12.16 33.58
C ASP A 147 -4.86 -12.39 33.09
N ALA A 148 -3.86 -11.87 33.82
CA ALA A 148 -2.45 -11.96 33.46
C ALA A 148 -1.93 -13.41 33.44
N LYS A 149 -2.46 -14.31 34.26
CA LYS A 149 -2.05 -15.72 34.25
C LYS A 149 -2.55 -16.43 33.01
N ALA A 150 -3.80 -16.19 32.65
CA ALA A 150 -4.39 -16.71 31.40
C ALA A 150 -3.67 -16.13 30.20
N ALA A 151 -3.39 -14.81 30.17
CA ALA A 151 -2.65 -14.15 29.10
C ALA A 151 -1.29 -14.80 28.85
N LYS A 152 -0.51 -15.03 29.91
CA LYS A 152 0.81 -15.66 29.81
C LYS A 152 0.75 -17.08 29.22
N ALA A 153 -0.31 -17.83 29.51
CA ALA A 153 -0.51 -19.16 28.94
C ALA A 153 -0.89 -19.15 27.45
N LEU A 154 -1.37 -18.00 26.94
CA LEU A 154 -1.79 -17.82 25.56
C LEU A 154 -0.70 -17.24 24.65
N VAL A 155 0.43 -16.79 25.19
CA VAL A 155 1.55 -16.32 24.38
C VAL A 155 2.02 -17.44 23.46
N GLY A 156 2.14 -17.15 22.15
CA GLY A 156 2.48 -18.14 21.12
C GLY A 156 1.30 -19.03 20.69
N LYS A 157 0.11 -18.80 21.21
CA LYS A 157 -1.12 -19.49 20.79
C LYS A 157 -1.93 -18.63 19.83
N TYR A 158 -2.72 -19.31 18.99
CA TYR A 158 -3.62 -18.69 18.02
C TYR A 158 -5.06 -19.12 18.26
N ALA A 159 -5.96 -18.15 18.27
CA ALA A 159 -7.40 -18.38 18.28
C ALA A 159 -7.92 -18.29 16.84
N PRO A 160 -8.66 -19.30 16.34
CA PRO A 160 -9.31 -19.20 15.05
C PRO A 160 -10.41 -18.11 15.12
N VAL A 161 -10.52 -17.31 14.06
CA VAL A 161 -11.58 -16.30 13.92
C VAL A 161 -12.53 -16.69 12.80
N SER A 162 -13.79 -16.23 12.91
CA SER A 162 -14.80 -16.52 11.89
C SER A 162 -14.54 -15.71 10.62
N GLN A 163 -15.08 -16.18 9.47
CA GLN A 163 -15.02 -15.46 8.20
C GLN A 163 -15.65 -14.04 8.30
N THR A 164 -16.68 -13.87 9.13
CA THR A 164 -17.31 -12.57 9.35
C THR A 164 -16.35 -11.61 10.04
N ASP A 165 -15.64 -12.07 11.08
CA ASP A 165 -14.63 -11.29 11.78
C ASP A 165 -13.43 -11.02 10.89
N ALA A 166 -13.07 -11.99 10.04
CA ALA A 166 -11.97 -11.88 9.08
C ALA A 166 -12.21 -10.80 8.01
N THR A 167 -13.45 -10.51 7.66
CA THR A 167 -13.78 -9.45 6.69
C THR A 167 -13.36 -8.07 7.24
N GLU A 168 -13.50 -7.87 8.55
CA GLU A 168 -13.04 -6.65 9.22
C GLU A 168 -11.49 -6.57 9.24
N LEU A 169 -10.81 -7.71 9.30
CA LEU A 169 -9.34 -7.80 9.23
C LEU A 169 -8.78 -7.52 7.84
N GLY A 170 -9.58 -7.64 6.80
CA GLY A 170 -9.20 -7.36 5.41
C GLY A 170 -8.80 -5.91 5.14
N SER A 171 -9.10 -4.97 6.06
CA SER A 171 -8.69 -3.57 5.95
C SER A 171 -7.17 -3.36 6.04
N PHE A 172 -6.42 -4.36 6.53
CA PHE A 172 -4.96 -4.33 6.63
C PHE A 172 -4.24 -5.20 5.59
N THR A 173 -4.87 -5.54 4.47
CA THR A 173 -4.13 -6.19 3.39
C THR A 173 -3.20 -5.19 2.70
N LEU A 174 -2.05 -5.68 2.20
CA LEU A 174 -1.11 -4.84 1.44
C LEU A 174 -1.81 -4.14 0.27
N ARG A 175 -2.67 -4.85 -0.46
CA ARG A 175 -3.45 -4.26 -1.56
C ARG A 175 -4.37 -3.13 -1.10
N ARG A 176 -5.01 -3.28 0.06
CA ARG A 176 -5.87 -2.23 0.60
C ARG A 176 -5.07 -1.00 0.97
N LEU A 177 -3.95 -1.17 1.69
CA LEU A 177 -3.05 -0.07 2.06
C LEU A 177 -2.56 0.69 0.82
N LEU A 178 -2.17 -0.02 -0.23
CA LEU A 178 -1.73 0.59 -1.49
C LEU A 178 -2.88 1.30 -2.21
N THR A 179 -4.05 0.67 -2.29
CA THR A 179 -5.22 1.28 -2.93
C THR A 179 -5.61 2.56 -2.22
N ASP A 180 -5.67 2.58 -0.90
CA ASP A 180 -6.00 3.76 -0.10
C ASP A 180 -4.95 4.86 -0.30
N THR A 181 -3.65 4.52 -0.30
CA THR A 181 -2.57 5.45 -0.57
C THR A 181 -2.74 6.13 -1.93
N PHE A 182 -2.88 5.35 -3.01
CA PHE A 182 -2.99 5.90 -4.36
C PHE A 182 -4.36 6.53 -4.68
N SER A 183 -5.36 6.38 -3.80
CA SER A 183 -6.68 7.01 -3.92
C SER A 183 -6.76 8.39 -3.25
N LEU A 184 -5.70 8.83 -2.54
CA LEU A 184 -5.67 10.14 -1.92
C LEU A 184 -5.81 11.24 -2.98
N PRO A 185 -6.76 12.20 -2.84
CA PRO A 185 -7.03 13.22 -3.86
C PRO A 185 -5.81 14.07 -4.23
N GLU A 186 -4.93 14.32 -3.27
CA GLU A 186 -3.70 15.09 -3.49
C GLU A 186 -2.71 14.32 -4.35
N LEU A 187 -2.63 13.00 -4.21
CA LEU A 187 -1.74 12.15 -4.99
C LEU A 187 -2.31 11.86 -6.37
N THR A 188 -3.62 11.70 -6.53
CA THR A 188 -4.22 11.50 -7.86
C THR A 188 -4.01 12.68 -8.79
N ARG A 189 -3.86 13.90 -8.27
CA ARG A 189 -3.52 15.09 -9.07
C ARG A 189 -2.14 15.03 -9.71
N LEU A 190 -1.23 14.20 -9.17
CA LEU A 190 0.11 14.02 -9.72
C LEU A 190 0.09 13.36 -11.11
N GLU A 191 -1.00 12.68 -11.51
CA GLU A 191 -1.16 12.09 -12.85
C GLU A 191 -1.05 13.11 -13.99
N SER A 192 -1.29 14.39 -13.72
CA SER A 192 -1.21 15.48 -14.68
C SER A 192 -0.07 16.47 -14.41
N ASP A 193 0.79 16.22 -13.43
CA ASP A 193 1.90 17.10 -13.10
C ASP A 193 3.09 16.86 -14.03
N THR A 194 3.32 17.80 -14.94
CA THR A 194 4.42 17.76 -15.91
C THR A 194 5.76 18.30 -15.41
N GLY A 195 5.80 18.76 -14.16
CA GLY A 195 7.04 19.21 -13.52
C GLY A 195 8.05 18.06 -13.38
N ALA A 196 9.33 18.39 -13.30
CA ALA A 196 10.39 17.40 -13.05
C ALA A 196 10.23 16.81 -11.63
N ALA A 197 10.37 15.48 -11.52
CA ALA A 197 10.40 14.81 -10.23
C ALA A 197 11.63 15.25 -9.44
N ARG A 198 11.46 15.45 -8.13
CA ARG A 198 12.52 15.90 -7.25
C ARG A 198 13.29 14.72 -6.69
N GLU A 199 14.60 14.74 -6.85
CA GLU A 199 15.49 13.73 -6.28
C GLU A 199 15.47 13.75 -4.74
N ALA A 200 15.59 12.59 -4.16
CA ALA A 200 15.62 12.33 -2.72
C ALA A 200 16.38 11.03 -2.44
N GLU A 201 16.56 10.71 -1.18
CA GLU A 201 17.12 9.43 -0.73
C GLU A 201 16.23 8.84 0.38
N VAL A 202 16.06 7.53 0.37
CA VAL A 202 15.37 6.75 1.42
C VAL A 202 16.22 5.54 1.76
N ASP A 203 16.65 5.44 3.00
CA ASP A 203 17.45 4.33 3.53
C ASP A 203 18.68 3.99 2.66
N GLY A 204 19.39 5.04 2.17
CA GLY A 204 20.57 4.91 1.32
C GLY A 204 20.26 4.53 -0.13
N ARG A 205 19.01 4.63 -0.58
CA ARG A 205 18.58 4.40 -1.96
C ARG A 205 18.16 5.70 -2.62
N ASP A 206 18.66 5.93 -3.84
CA ASP A 206 18.19 7.04 -4.65
C ASP A 206 16.71 6.89 -4.97
N ALA A 207 15.98 7.98 -4.82
CA ALA A 207 14.54 8.02 -5.00
C ALA A 207 14.09 9.34 -5.64
N TYR A 208 12.89 9.34 -6.18
CA TYR A 208 12.12 10.55 -6.47
C TYR A 208 11.07 10.75 -5.39
N VAL A 209 10.94 11.98 -4.87
CA VAL A 209 9.86 12.33 -3.97
C VAL A 209 8.77 13.08 -4.71
N LEU A 210 7.54 12.56 -4.61
CA LEU A 210 6.35 13.12 -5.22
C LEU A 210 5.42 13.68 -4.15
N GLY A 211 4.70 14.75 -4.48
CA GLY A 211 3.80 15.43 -3.56
C GLY A 211 4.45 16.66 -2.90
N LYS A 212 3.67 17.37 -2.09
CA LYS A 212 4.08 18.63 -1.45
C LYS A 212 4.51 18.40 -0.01
N GLU A 213 5.44 19.22 0.46
CA GLU A 213 5.83 19.24 1.85
C GLU A 213 4.62 19.57 2.75
N GLY A 214 4.50 18.84 3.87
CA GLY A 214 3.37 18.97 4.79
C GLY A 214 2.09 18.23 4.34
N GLY A 215 2.06 17.65 3.13
CA GLY A 215 0.97 16.85 2.60
C GLY A 215 1.37 15.39 2.36
N PRO A 216 0.47 14.60 1.73
CA PRO A 216 0.79 13.24 1.36
C PRO A 216 1.92 13.20 0.32
N ARG A 217 2.84 12.25 0.51
CA ARG A 217 4.04 12.10 -0.33
C ARG A 217 4.36 10.64 -0.58
N LEU A 218 4.97 10.40 -1.74
CA LEU A 218 5.51 9.10 -2.14
C LEU A 218 7.00 9.22 -2.41
N TRP A 219 7.77 8.21 -2.07
CA TRP A 219 9.15 8.04 -2.48
C TRP A 219 9.23 6.80 -3.36
N VAL A 220 9.70 6.99 -4.58
CA VAL A 220 9.77 5.97 -5.62
C VAL A 220 11.23 5.80 -6.02
N ALA A 221 11.71 4.58 -6.15
CA ALA A 221 13.10 4.31 -6.54
C ALA A 221 13.44 5.02 -7.85
N ALA A 222 14.63 5.63 -7.91
CA ALA A 222 15.09 6.39 -9.09
C ALA A 222 15.73 5.49 -10.18
N ASP A 223 15.64 4.17 -10.02
CA ASP A 223 16.19 3.16 -10.93
C ASP A 223 15.27 2.82 -12.12
N GLY A 224 14.15 3.52 -12.27
CA GLY A 224 13.17 3.29 -13.34
C GLY A 224 12.27 2.06 -13.12
N SER A 225 12.35 1.40 -11.97
CA SER A 225 11.50 0.24 -11.65
C SER A 225 10.06 0.61 -11.26
N GLY A 226 9.81 1.87 -10.92
CA GLY A 226 8.56 2.31 -10.30
C GLY A 226 8.34 1.76 -8.88
N THR A 227 9.39 1.22 -8.25
CA THR A 227 9.27 0.62 -6.90
C THR A 227 8.94 1.68 -5.86
N LEU A 228 7.77 1.55 -5.21
CA LEU A 228 7.40 2.39 -4.07
C LEU A 228 8.26 2.00 -2.86
N LEU A 229 8.94 2.97 -2.26
CA LEU A 229 9.80 2.78 -1.08
C LEU A 229 9.12 3.25 0.21
N ARG A 230 8.40 4.38 0.14
CA ARG A 230 7.75 4.99 1.30
C ARG A 230 6.52 5.78 0.88
N ALA A 231 5.52 5.81 1.73
CA ALA A 231 4.36 6.69 1.61
C ALA A 231 4.06 7.38 2.93
N VAL A 232 3.77 8.66 2.87
CA VAL A 232 3.33 9.47 4.02
C VAL A 232 1.93 9.99 3.70
N GLY A 233 1.01 9.83 4.63
CA GLY A 233 -0.37 10.27 4.52
C GLY A 233 -0.58 11.76 4.83
N PRO A 234 -1.82 12.24 4.69
CA PRO A 234 -2.18 13.63 4.98
C PRO A 234 -2.11 13.93 6.49
N ALA A 235 -1.96 15.21 6.84
CA ALA A 235 -1.91 15.62 8.25
C ALA A 235 -3.21 15.35 9.03
N SER A 236 -4.36 15.24 8.34
CA SER A 236 -5.64 14.90 8.94
C SER A 236 -5.72 13.45 9.41
N GLU A 237 -4.96 12.56 8.75
CA GLU A 237 -4.92 11.13 9.03
C GLU A 237 -3.47 10.65 8.84
N PRO A 238 -2.58 10.98 9.78
CA PRO A 238 -1.16 10.75 9.62
C PRO A 238 -0.82 9.27 9.48
N SER A 239 -0.08 8.95 8.44
CA SER A 239 0.52 7.64 8.24
C SER A 239 1.94 7.81 7.72
N ASP A 240 2.78 6.81 7.97
CA ASP A 240 4.15 6.74 7.47
C ASP A 240 4.52 5.28 7.31
N LEU A 241 4.55 4.81 6.08
CA LEU A 241 4.77 3.41 5.72
C LEU A 241 5.98 3.28 4.83
N THR A 242 6.88 2.38 5.18
CA THR A 242 8.01 1.92 4.34
C THR A 242 7.63 0.59 3.70
N TYR A 243 7.98 0.42 2.43
CA TYR A 243 7.67 -0.77 1.65
C TYR A 243 8.94 -1.47 1.19
N SER A 244 8.94 -2.81 1.27
CA SER A 244 10.06 -3.67 0.88
C SER A 244 9.58 -5.03 0.35
N ASP A 245 10.53 -5.90 0.03
CA ASP A 245 10.31 -7.31 -0.33
C ASP A 245 9.27 -7.56 -1.43
N TRP A 246 9.17 -6.62 -2.36
CA TRP A 246 8.29 -6.71 -3.51
C TRP A 246 8.55 -7.98 -4.32
N GLY A 247 7.50 -8.82 -4.46
CA GLY A 247 7.56 -10.11 -5.13
C GLY A 247 8.35 -11.19 -4.37
N ARG A 248 8.79 -10.94 -3.13
CA ARG A 248 9.65 -11.84 -2.33
C ARG A 248 9.20 -12.02 -0.88
N ALA A 249 7.97 -11.62 -0.55
CA ALA A 249 7.43 -11.80 0.78
C ALA A 249 7.42 -13.29 1.20
N ARG A 250 7.56 -13.53 2.48
CA ARG A 250 7.51 -14.88 3.07
C ARG A 250 6.17 -15.55 2.81
N THR A 251 6.17 -16.87 2.78
CA THR A 251 4.97 -17.69 2.80
C THR A 251 4.72 -18.19 4.21
N PHE A 252 3.50 -18.05 4.67
CA PHE A 252 3.07 -18.47 6.01
C PHE A 252 2.32 -19.80 5.94
N THR A 253 2.40 -20.58 7.01
CA THR A 253 1.68 -21.84 7.18
C THR A 253 0.65 -21.70 8.30
N GLN A 254 -0.38 -22.52 8.25
CA GLN A 254 -1.39 -22.60 9.33
C GLN A 254 -0.71 -22.96 10.66
N PRO A 255 -1.21 -22.45 11.80
CA PRO A 255 -0.72 -22.85 13.10
C PRO A 255 -0.88 -24.35 13.32
N ALA A 256 0.10 -24.97 13.95
CA ALA A 256 -0.02 -26.37 14.31
C ALA A 256 -1.17 -26.58 15.33
N PRO A 257 -1.83 -27.75 15.38
CA PRO A 257 -2.89 -27.98 16.36
C PRO A 257 -2.49 -27.71 17.81
N ALA A 258 -1.22 -27.94 18.15
CA ALA A 258 -0.67 -27.68 19.48
C ALA A 258 -0.56 -26.17 19.81
N ASP A 259 -0.56 -25.32 18.79
CA ASP A 259 -0.46 -23.86 18.91
C ASP A 259 -1.82 -23.17 18.88
N LEU A 260 -2.89 -23.93 18.78
CA LEU A 260 -4.25 -23.39 18.88
C LEU A 260 -4.70 -23.26 20.32
N VAL A 261 -5.49 -22.24 20.58
CA VAL A 261 -6.18 -22.08 21.87
C VAL A 261 -7.22 -23.20 22.00
N GLU A 262 -7.13 -23.97 23.10
CA GLU A 262 -8.14 -25.00 23.40
C GLU A 262 -9.49 -24.35 23.72
N ASN A 263 -10.56 -24.88 23.13
CA ASN A 263 -11.94 -24.44 23.34
C ASN A 263 -12.51 -24.94 24.66
#